data_ebff784cff0d42893ab023e5e20d0fae
#
_entry.id   ebff784cff0d42893ab023e5e20d0fae
#
_cell.length_a   1.000
_cell.length_b   1.000
_cell.length_c   1.000
_cell.angle_alpha   90.00
_cell.angle_beta   90.00
_cell.angle_gamma   90.00
#
_symmetry.space_group_name_H-M   'P 1'
#
loop_
_entity.id
_entity.type
_entity.pdbx_description
1 polymer ?
#
loop_
_entity_poly.entity_id
_entity_poly.type
_entity_poly.pdbx_seq_one_letter_code
_entity_poly.pdbx_strand_id
1 'polypeptide(L)'
;MRVVFDTNIYVSALAIPGGKAEEAYLEAIRGAFELFTSVAILTETAAVLQNKFDWEQERVRNAIQAIGQSATVLRPRPTLHLLQDEPDNRILECALEAHANHIVSGDRHLLALRQHEGTTILSLAAFLAELKP
;
A
#
# COMPACT_ATOMS: atom_id res chain seq x y z
N MET A 1 11.84 -9.68 2.86
CA MET A 1 11.68 -8.35 2.25
C MET A 1 10.42 -7.70 2.81
N ARG A 2 10.51 -6.45 3.24
CA ARG A 2 9.41 -5.70 3.86
C ARG A 2 8.90 -4.66 2.88
N VAL A 3 7.59 -4.65 2.65
CA VAL A 3 6.97 -3.85 1.59
C VAL A 3 5.74 -3.11 2.13
N VAL A 4 5.57 -1.87 1.69
CA VAL A 4 4.37 -1.06 1.94
C VAL A 4 3.71 -0.77 0.60
N PHE A 5 2.41 -1.02 0.50
CA PHE A 5 1.61 -0.65 -0.66
C PHE A 5 0.93 0.69 -0.42
N ASP A 6 1.00 1.56 -1.42
CA ASP A 6 0.17 2.76 -1.48
C ASP A 6 -1.32 2.36 -1.53
N THR A 7 -2.16 3.25 -1.04
CA THR A 7 -3.62 3.07 -1.04
C THR A 7 -4.15 2.62 -2.40
N ASN A 8 -3.68 3.23 -3.48
CA ASN A 8 -4.18 2.91 -4.82
C ASN A 8 -3.83 1.50 -5.27
N ILE A 9 -2.76 0.90 -4.74
CA ILE A 9 -2.44 -0.49 -5.03
C ILE A 9 -3.51 -1.40 -4.42
N TYR A 10 -3.90 -1.17 -3.17
CA TYR A 10 -4.98 -1.93 -2.55
C TYR A 10 -6.30 -1.76 -3.28
N VAL A 11 -6.64 -0.52 -3.63
CA VAL A 11 -7.90 -0.24 -4.35
C VAL A 11 -7.91 -0.98 -5.68
N SER A 12 -6.83 -0.92 -6.44
CA SER A 12 -6.73 -1.62 -7.72
C SER A 12 -6.79 -3.14 -7.55
N ALA A 13 -6.14 -3.67 -6.52
CA ALA A 13 -6.15 -5.11 -6.25
C ALA A 13 -7.57 -5.61 -5.95
N LEU A 14 -8.35 -4.83 -5.21
CA LEU A 14 -9.69 -5.22 -4.76
C LEU A 14 -10.77 -4.92 -5.80
N ALA A 15 -10.65 -3.81 -6.52
CA ALA A 15 -11.69 -3.35 -7.43
C ALA A 15 -11.48 -3.79 -8.88
N ILE A 16 -10.28 -4.20 -9.26
CA ILE A 16 -9.94 -4.59 -10.63
C ILE A 16 -9.32 -5.99 -10.62
N PRO A 17 -10.16 -7.04 -10.59
CA PRO A 17 -9.65 -8.40 -10.55
C PRO A 17 -8.88 -8.75 -11.83
N GLY A 18 -7.87 -9.60 -11.68
CA GLY A 18 -7.04 -10.08 -12.79
C GLY A 18 -5.92 -9.15 -13.19
N GLY A 19 -5.75 -8.01 -12.50
CA GLY A 19 -4.70 -7.05 -12.83
C GLY A 19 -3.40 -7.32 -12.07
N LYS A 20 -2.41 -6.47 -12.34
CA LYS A 20 -1.08 -6.58 -11.70
C LYS A 20 -1.12 -6.28 -10.21
N ALA A 21 -2.01 -5.39 -9.78
CA ALA A 21 -2.14 -5.06 -8.36
C ALA A 21 -2.64 -6.29 -7.58
N GLU A 22 -3.62 -6.99 -8.11
CA GLU A 22 -4.09 -8.22 -7.50
C GLU A 22 -2.98 -9.27 -7.48
N GLU A 23 -2.21 -9.40 -8.56
CA GLU A 23 -1.09 -10.32 -8.62
C GLU A 23 -0.11 -10.05 -7.47
N ALA A 24 0.26 -8.79 -7.26
CA ALA A 24 1.18 -8.41 -6.18
C ALA A 24 0.58 -8.71 -4.80
N TYR A 25 -0.71 -8.43 -4.62
CA TYR A 25 -1.38 -8.70 -3.35
C TYR A 25 -1.44 -10.21 -3.05
N LEU A 26 -1.72 -11.02 -4.06
CA LEU A 26 -1.72 -12.48 -3.92
C LEU A 26 -0.34 -13.00 -3.56
N GLU A 27 0.72 -12.41 -4.10
CA GLU A 27 2.09 -12.79 -3.73
C GLU A 27 2.37 -12.49 -2.24
N ALA A 28 1.82 -11.40 -1.71
CA ALA A 28 1.93 -11.12 -0.27
C ALA A 28 1.21 -12.20 0.55
N ILE A 29 0.01 -12.60 0.13
CA ILE A 29 -0.76 -13.65 0.80
C ILE A 29 0.00 -14.97 0.79
N ARG A 30 0.70 -15.26 -0.30
CA ARG A 30 1.52 -16.49 -0.44
C ARG A 30 2.82 -16.43 0.36
N GLY A 31 3.14 -15.30 0.95
CA GLY A 31 4.35 -15.16 1.76
C GLY A 31 5.62 -14.83 0.98
N ALA A 32 5.52 -14.36 -0.26
CA ALA A 32 6.67 -13.97 -1.06
C ALA A 32 7.43 -12.79 -0.43
N PHE A 33 6.75 -11.97 0.34
CA PHE A 33 7.32 -10.86 1.09
C PHE A 33 6.40 -10.52 2.26
N GLU A 34 6.94 -9.74 3.21
CA GLU A 34 6.16 -9.27 4.34
C GLU A 34 5.48 -7.94 3.99
N LEU A 35 4.17 -7.90 4.11
CA LEU A 35 3.38 -6.70 3.81
C LEU A 35 3.10 -5.93 5.11
N PHE A 36 3.39 -4.64 5.09
CA PHE A 36 3.12 -3.72 6.18
C PHE A 36 2.16 -2.65 5.71
N THR A 37 1.23 -2.28 6.56
CA THR A 37 0.29 -1.20 6.31
C THR A 37 0.10 -0.38 7.58
N SER A 38 -0.79 0.59 7.55
CA SER A 38 -1.10 1.39 8.73
C SER A 38 -2.59 1.66 8.80
N VAL A 39 -3.04 2.07 9.97
CA VAL A 39 -4.44 2.47 10.15
C VAL A 39 -4.79 3.60 9.19
N ALA A 40 -3.88 4.55 8.98
CA ALA A 40 -4.11 5.65 8.03
C ALA A 40 -4.31 5.15 6.60
N ILE A 41 -3.49 4.19 6.15
CA ILE A 41 -3.61 3.60 4.81
C ILE A 41 -4.92 2.85 4.67
N LEU A 42 -5.28 2.05 5.68
CA LEU A 42 -6.53 1.29 5.66
C LEU A 42 -7.76 2.21 5.65
N THR A 43 -7.71 3.29 6.42
CA THR A 43 -8.80 4.28 6.46
C THR A 43 -8.98 4.94 5.10
N GLU A 44 -7.88 5.34 4.46
CA GLU A 44 -7.92 5.94 3.12
C GLU A 44 -8.43 4.94 2.09
N THR A 45 -7.99 3.69 2.16
CA THR A 45 -8.45 2.63 1.26
C THR A 45 -9.95 2.44 1.38
N ALA A 46 -10.47 2.37 2.61
CA ALA A 46 -11.91 2.24 2.85
C ALA A 46 -12.68 3.42 2.27
N ALA A 47 -12.18 4.64 2.48
CA ALA A 47 -12.83 5.85 1.97
C ALA A 47 -12.91 5.86 0.44
N VAL A 48 -11.83 5.46 -0.24
CA VAL A 48 -11.81 5.40 -1.70
C VAL A 48 -12.78 4.36 -2.23
N LEU A 49 -12.81 3.18 -1.63
CA LEU A 49 -13.74 2.12 -2.05
C LEU A 49 -15.20 2.56 -1.89
N GLN A 50 -15.53 3.24 -0.79
CA GLN A 50 -16.87 3.75 -0.58
C GLN A 50 -17.21 4.91 -1.52
N ASN A 51 -16.34 5.90 -1.61
CA ASN A 51 -16.67 7.18 -2.24
C ASN A 51 -16.47 7.17 -3.75
N LYS A 52 -15.49 6.43 -4.26
CA LYS A 52 -15.21 6.37 -5.70
C LYS A 52 -15.76 5.14 -6.38
N PHE A 53 -15.86 4.02 -5.67
CA PHE A 53 -16.31 2.76 -6.25
C PHE A 53 -17.68 2.34 -5.74
N ASP A 54 -18.28 3.12 -4.87
CA ASP A 54 -19.63 2.93 -4.38
C ASP A 54 -19.86 1.57 -3.71
N TRP A 55 -18.83 1.05 -3.06
CA TRP A 55 -18.94 -0.22 -2.35
C TRP A 55 -19.79 -0.07 -1.11
N GLU A 56 -20.61 -1.07 -0.84
CA GLU A 56 -21.40 -1.14 0.40
C GLU A 56 -20.46 -1.26 1.60
N GLN A 57 -20.92 -0.73 2.73
CA GLN A 57 -20.13 -0.67 3.97
C GLN A 57 -19.64 -2.04 4.41
N GLU A 58 -20.49 -3.06 4.32
CA GLU A 58 -20.12 -4.42 4.72
C GLU A 58 -19.00 -4.98 3.84
N ARG A 59 -19.09 -4.74 2.54
CA ARG A 59 -18.06 -5.18 1.60
C ARG A 59 -16.71 -4.51 1.87
N VAL A 60 -16.75 -3.21 2.18
CA VAL A 60 -15.55 -2.47 2.55
C VAL A 60 -14.94 -3.06 3.83
N ARG A 61 -15.77 -3.28 4.84
CA ARG A 61 -15.32 -3.84 6.11
C ARG A 61 -14.62 -5.18 5.91
N ASN A 62 -15.21 -6.06 5.12
CA ASN A 62 -14.64 -7.38 4.85
C ASN A 62 -13.29 -7.28 4.13
N ALA A 63 -13.18 -6.34 3.17
CA ALA A 63 -11.93 -6.11 2.45
C ALA A 63 -10.83 -5.59 3.36
N ILE A 64 -11.13 -4.61 4.20
CA ILE A 64 -10.18 -4.05 5.15
C ILE A 64 -9.73 -5.11 6.16
N GLN A 65 -10.65 -5.92 6.64
CA GLN A 65 -10.33 -7.02 7.56
C GLN A 65 -9.38 -8.03 6.89
N ALA A 66 -9.61 -8.35 5.63
CA ALA A 66 -8.75 -9.27 4.89
C ALA A 66 -7.34 -8.72 4.74
N ILE A 67 -7.19 -7.42 4.46
CA ILE A 67 -5.88 -6.78 4.40
C ILE A 67 -5.20 -6.86 5.77
N GLY A 68 -5.93 -6.56 6.84
CA GLY A 68 -5.39 -6.60 8.19
C GLY A 68 -4.90 -7.98 8.62
N GLN A 69 -5.48 -9.04 8.06
CA GLN A 69 -5.04 -10.41 8.31
C GLN A 69 -3.81 -10.79 7.47
N SER A 70 -3.60 -10.13 6.34
CA SER A 70 -2.50 -10.42 5.42
C SER A 70 -1.28 -9.54 5.64
N ALA A 71 -1.42 -8.47 6.41
CA ALA A 71 -0.37 -7.48 6.62
C ALA A 71 -0.18 -7.20 8.11
N THR A 72 1.00 -6.71 8.46
CA THR A 72 1.23 -6.15 9.80
C THR A 72 0.71 -4.71 9.80
N VAL A 73 -0.21 -4.39 10.69
CA VAL A 73 -0.82 -3.07 10.78
C VAL A 73 -0.09 -2.22 11.81
N LEU A 74 0.47 -1.12 11.37
CA LEU A 74 1.20 -0.18 12.21
C LEU A 74 0.36 1.07 12.47
N ARG A 75 0.77 1.85 13.48
CA ARG A 75 0.07 3.10 13.86
C ARG A 75 1.09 4.22 14.07
N PRO A 76 1.85 4.62 13.02
CA PRO A 76 2.80 5.70 13.19
C PRO A 76 2.09 7.02 13.48
N ARG A 77 2.75 7.88 14.24
CA ARG A 77 2.24 9.23 14.47
C ARG A 77 2.42 10.06 13.20
N PRO A 78 1.44 10.92 12.84
CA PRO A 78 1.57 11.78 11.67
C PRO A 78 2.55 12.91 11.94
N THR A 79 3.79 12.72 11.56
CA THR A 79 4.89 13.67 11.81
C THR A 79 5.52 14.24 10.55
N LEU A 80 5.38 13.54 9.41
CA LEU A 80 6.00 13.97 8.16
C LEU A 80 5.09 14.91 7.38
N HIS A 81 5.70 15.96 6.83
CA HIS A 81 5.04 16.93 5.97
C HIS A 81 5.93 17.19 4.75
N LEU A 82 6.57 16.14 4.26
CA LEU A 82 7.52 16.24 3.14
C LEU A 82 6.83 16.46 1.81
N LEU A 83 5.70 15.77 1.60
CA LEU A 83 4.93 15.87 0.37
C LEU A 83 3.69 16.73 0.60
N GLN A 84 3.21 17.36 -0.47
CA GLN A 84 2.05 18.24 -0.41
C GLN A 84 0.77 17.47 -0.09
N ASP A 85 0.63 16.26 -0.63
CA ASP A 85 -0.52 15.41 -0.39
C ASP A 85 -0.34 14.66 0.94
N GLU A 86 -1.17 14.94 1.93
CA GLU A 86 -1.05 14.35 3.26
C GLU A 86 -1.14 12.82 3.27
N PRO A 87 -2.03 12.17 2.50
CA PRO A 87 -2.02 10.70 2.44
C PRO A 87 -0.67 10.11 2.01
N ASP A 88 0.07 10.78 1.13
CA ASP A 88 1.38 10.31 0.70
C ASP A 88 2.38 10.34 1.86
N ASN A 89 2.28 11.33 2.75
CA ASN A 89 3.11 11.38 3.94
C ASN A 89 2.84 10.21 4.88
N ARG A 90 1.59 9.77 4.95
CA ARG A 90 1.23 8.58 5.76
C ARG A 90 1.87 7.31 5.21
N ILE A 91 2.03 7.22 3.89
CA ILE A 91 2.73 6.10 3.26
C ILE A 91 4.20 6.08 3.68
N LEU A 92 4.86 7.25 3.63
CA LEU A 92 6.26 7.37 4.03
C LEU A 92 6.48 7.03 5.51
N GLU A 93 5.59 7.48 6.38
CA GLU A 93 5.66 7.16 7.81
C GLU A 93 5.53 5.67 8.08
N CYS A 94 4.62 5.01 7.38
CA CYS A 94 4.44 3.57 7.50
C CYS A 94 5.72 2.83 7.10
N ALA A 95 6.30 3.20 5.97
CA ALA A 95 7.52 2.58 5.48
C ALA A 95 8.69 2.80 6.43
N LEU A 96 8.78 3.99 7.02
CA LEU A 96 9.84 4.32 7.96
C LEU A 96 9.74 3.45 9.21
N GLU A 97 8.55 3.34 9.80
CA GLU A 97 8.34 2.53 10.99
C GLU A 97 8.54 1.03 10.70
N ALA A 98 8.12 0.58 9.53
CA ALA A 98 8.28 -0.81 9.12
C ALA A 98 9.73 -1.17 8.75
N HIS A 99 10.61 -0.19 8.61
CA HIS A 99 11.93 -0.38 8.01
C HIS A 99 11.79 -1.06 6.64
N ALA A 100 10.89 -0.55 5.83
CA ALA A 100 10.53 -1.18 4.56
C ALA A 100 11.66 -1.11 3.55
N ASN A 101 11.81 -2.18 2.78
CA ASN A 101 12.72 -2.20 1.64
C ASN A 101 12.12 -1.42 0.49
N HIS A 102 10.81 -1.56 0.28
CA HIS A 102 10.12 -0.93 -0.85
C HIS A 102 8.77 -0.36 -0.47
N ILE A 103 8.42 0.73 -1.14
CA ILE A 103 7.05 1.22 -1.28
C ILE A 103 6.65 0.95 -2.73
N VAL A 104 5.48 0.35 -2.93
CA VAL A 104 4.91 0.15 -4.26
C VAL A 104 3.81 1.17 -4.47
N SER A 105 3.93 1.99 -5.51
CA SER A 105 2.99 3.08 -5.78
C SER A 105 2.85 3.35 -7.26
N GLY A 106 1.69 3.86 -7.66
CA GLY A 106 1.47 4.43 -8.99
C GLY A 106 1.44 5.95 -8.97
N ASP A 107 1.61 6.57 -7.80
CA ASP A 107 1.56 8.02 -7.67
C ASP A 107 2.88 8.64 -8.11
N ARG A 108 2.78 9.61 -9.05
CA ARG A 108 3.99 10.23 -9.63
C ARG A 108 4.79 11.03 -8.61
N HIS A 109 4.16 11.59 -7.58
CA HIS A 109 4.86 12.37 -6.57
C HIS A 109 5.69 11.47 -5.66
N LEU A 110 5.14 10.33 -5.27
CA LEU A 110 5.89 9.32 -4.52
C LEU A 110 7.01 8.74 -5.38
N LEU A 111 6.71 8.34 -6.61
CA LEU A 111 7.71 7.76 -7.52
C LEU A 111 8.85 8.74 -7.82
N ALA A 112 8.57 10.04 -7.86
CA ALA A 112 9.58 11.06 -8.11
C ALA A 112 10.64 11.13 -7.00
N LEU A 113 10.30 10.73 -5.77
CA LEU A 113 11.27 10.66 -4.69
C LEU A 113 12.31 9.58 -4.89
N ARG A 114 11.97 8.52 -5.60
CA ARG A 114 12.79 7.32 -5.85
C ARG A 114 13.19 6.55 -4.61
N GLN A 115 13.54 7.22 -3.55
CA GLN A 115 13.87 6.59 -2.26
C GLN A 115 13.64 7.59 -1.14
N HIS A 116 13.44 7.06 0.06
CA HIS A 116 13.28 7.86 1.27
C HIS A 116 13.78 7.03 2.45
N GLU A 117 14.81 7.54 3.13
CA GLU A 117 15.36 6.92 4.34
C GLU A 117 15.62 5.41 4.18
N GLY A 118 16.25 5.03 3.08
CA GLY A 118 16.61 3.64 2.82
C GLY A 118 15.52 2.79 2.17
N THR A 119 14.31 3.34 1.99
CA THR A 119 13.22 2.66 1.31
C THR A 119 13.20 3.09 -0.15
N THR A 120 13.20 2.13 -1.07
CA THR A 120 13.09 2.40 -2.52
C THR A 120 11.61 2.46 -2.90
N ILE A 121 11.26 3.42 -3.74
CA ILE A 121 9.88 3.58 -4.20
C ILE A 121 9.79 3.06 -5.64
N LEU A 122 8.96 2.03 -5.84
CA LEU A 122 8.87 1.32 -7.11
C LEU A 122 7.45 1.38 -7.68
N SER A 123 7.38 1.37 -9.00
CA SER A 123 6.11 1.10 -9.69
C SER A 123 5.72 -0.37 -9.49
N LEU A 124 4.45 -0.67 -9.73
CA LEU A 124 3.94 -2.02 -9.64
C LEU A 124 4.67 -2.96 -10.60
N ALA A 125 4.90 -2.50 -11.85
CA ALA A 125 5.61 -3.31 -12.84
C ALA A 125 7.05 -3.60 -12.39
N ALA A 126 7.76 -2.60 -11.89
CA ALA A 126 9.13 -2.78 -11.41
C ALA A 126 9.18 -3.73 -10.20
N PHE A 127 8.23 -3.60 -9.29
CA PHE A 127 8.17 -4.46 -8.12
C PHE A 127 7.92 -5.92 -8.51
N LEU A 128 6.97 -6.17 -9.39
CA LEU A 128 6.68 -7.53 -9.84
C LEU A 128 7.88 -8.15 -10.56
N ALA A 129 8.60 -7.35 -11.35
CA ALA A 129 9.82 -7.83 -12.01
C ALA A 129 10.88 -8.23 -10.98
N GLU A 130 10.99 -7.51 -9.89
CA GLU A 130 11.95 -7.81 -8.83
C GLU A 130 11.60 -9.09 -8.07
N LEU A 131 10.33 -9.45 -7.98
CA LEU A 131 9.90 -10.68 -7.31
C LEU A 131 10.21 -11.93 -8.12
N LYS A 132 10.40 -11.81 -9.43
CA LYS A 132 10.69 -12.96 -10.28
C LYS A 132 12.12 -13.41 -10.09
N PRO A 133 12.37 -14.74 -10.05
CA PRO A 133 13.72 -15.28 -9.92
C PRO A 133 14.58 -15.02 -11.16
#